data_c3cb01508b7db2923da7b63c68433af8
#
_entry.id   c3cb01508b7db2923da7b63c68433af8
#
_cell.length_a   1.000
_cell.length_b   1.000
_cell.length_c   1.000
_cell.angle_alpha   90.00
_cell.angle_beta   90.00
_cell.angle_gamma   90.00
#
_symmetry.space_group_name_H-M   'P 1'
#
loop_
_entity.id
_entity.type
_entity.pdbx_description
1 polymer ?
#
loop_
_entity_poly.entity_id
_entity_poly.type
_entity_poly.pdbx_seq_one_letter_code
_entity_poly.pdbx_strand_id
1 'polypeptide(L)'
;MKLPSIQEVLDRGLEAFKRFPLTLIWAITGTIYVMYLIGSDRVNNTFDENLDIVLTLILGVSWFIGAQFFIEQQAKHKTWQLLKILILIGLGGFYFYLSNTPFLEDNPIYLAHFFIFLIAGHLFVLFAPFLKEWNTHAYWNYLKCVGIALTRSLLYSFVLYLGLVLALLAIDALFEITIRGERYGQLFVFSLGIVNTWIYLSDFPAQVRKNSIVQFERALEVLVKFILIPLIMLYLVILYAYFGKILLEWELPKGWVSYLVTVLALLGFMVHIIINPIIKTSKAWTIKRFYPWFYYLLLPLLVLLFVAIYRRVSDYGITENRYYVLLAAFWILGISLYMLCIKKAKLIVLPISLFLILMITAVGPWGAFSISKKAQAKEFKEVYNQVLLQDTLANYEQYQRLESILKYLDKRESLDKLSKVTQIDFNAAVLDSTNNWKNYRWLDTRLVLDSLHIKMDSTTQSIKRNYNQYHMYDYGTDKTVFPIKDYDYFISLRFNRHTDNLVTIDSCTLSYTNKHLGIMIKNQEEDSLAVIPLKGKLLALTKYGNNLDNLPLEEKTIRVENNVLKVKLVPTNLSYSLIEKDSIQLNNIDGYLFLKWKQDVK
;
A
#
# COMPACT_ATOMS: atom_id res chain seq x y z
N MET A 1 -26.37 -30.83 5.36
CA MET A 1 -26.87 -29.51 5.76
C MET A 1 -28.19 -29.26 5.05
N LYS A 2 -29.30 -29.02 5.79
CA LYS A 2 -30.54 -28.54 5.15
C LYS A 2 -30.31 -27.07 4.80
N LEU A 3 -30.63 -26.67 3.58
CA LEU A 3 -30.62 -25.27 3.18
C LEU A 3 -31.71 -24.54 4.03
N PRO A 4 -31.42 -23.32 4.53
CA PRO A 4 -32.40 -22.53 5.26
C PRO A 4 -33.59 -22.21 4.34
N SER A 5 -34.80 -22.22 4.89
CA SER A 5 -35.97 -21.77 4.14
C SER A 5 -35.90 -20.25 3.91
N ILE A 6 -36.61 -19.75 2.88
CA ILE A 6 -36.68 -18.31 2.61
C ILE A 6 -37.26 -17.57 3.84
N GLN A 7 -38.22 -18.19 4.54
CA GLN A 7 -38.79 -17.64 5.76
C GLN A 7 -37.75 -17.47 6.86
N GLU A 8 -36.91 -18.49 7.10
CA GLU A 8 -35.82 -18.40 8.08
C GLU A 8 -34.81 -17.29 7.76
N VAL A 9 -34.50 -17.06 6.46
CA VAL A 9 -33.61 -15.98 6.03
C VAL A 9 -34.24 -14.61 6.31
N LEU A 10 -35.54 -14.45 6.00
CA LEU A 10 -36.27 -13.21 6.26
C LEU A 10 -36.37 -12.94 7.76
N ASP A 11 -36.69 -13.94 8.57
CA ASP A 11 -36.80 -13.79 10.02
C ASP A 11 -35.47 -13.37 10.66
N ARG A 12 -34.36 -14.02 10.27
CA ARG A 12 -33.03 -13.61 10.72
C ARG A 12 -32.65 -12.19 10.27
N GLY A 13 -33.04 -11.81 9.06
CA GLY A 13 -32.84 -10.45 8.56
C GLY A 13 -33.59 -9.41 9.38
N LEU A 14 -34.85 -9.69 9.73
CA LEU A 14 -35.66 -8.83 10.58
C LEU A 14 -35.15 -8.75 12.02
N GLU A 15 -34.70 -9.88 12.59
CA GLU A 15 -34.05 -9.90 13.90
C GLU A 15 -32.75 -9.06 13.91
N ALA A 16 -31.94 -9.15 12.87
CA ALA A 16 -30.73 -8.33 12.71
C ALA A 16 -31.08 -6.83 12.67
N PHE A 17 -32.15 -6.46 11.94
CA PHE A 17 -32.59 -5.06 11.90
C PHE A 17 -33.10 -4.57 13.26
N LYS A 18 -33.89 -5.38 13.99
CA LYS A 18 -34.33 -5.03 15.34
C LYS A 18 -33.18 -4.89 16.33
N ARG A 19 -32.13 -5.68 16.18
CA ARG A 19 -30.99 -5.69 17.06
C ARG A 19 -29.97 -4.58 16.76
N PHE A 20 -29.70 -4.32 15.47
CA PHE A 20 -28.72 -3.36 14.99
C PHE A 20 -29.32 -2.24 14.11
N PRO A 21 -30.42 -1.57 14.54
CA PRO A 21 -31.12 -0.64 13.67
C PRO A 21 -30.23 0.52 13.21
N LEU A 22 -29.49 1.14 14.13
CA LEU A 22 -28.61 2.27 13.80
C LEU A 22 -27.49 1.87 12.83
N THR A 23 -26.88 0.70 13.02
CA THR A 23 -25.81 0.21 12.15
C THR A 23 -26.30 -0.05 10.73
N LEU A 24 -27.48 -0.68 10.59
CA LEU A 24 -28.04 -0.97 9.27
C LEU A 24 -28.52 0.30 8.57
N ILE A 25 -29.17 1.22 9.28
CA ILE A 25 -29.57 2.52 8.72
C ILE A 25 -28.30 3.29 8.26
N TRP A 26 -27.26 3.31 9.08
CA TRP A 26 -26.00 3.94 8.75
C TRP A 26 -25.35 3.34 7.49
N ALA A 27 -25.28 2.01 7.41
CA ALA A 27 -24.73 1.29 6.27
C ALA A 27 -25.55 1.52 4.99
N ILE A 28 -26.89 1.47 5.08
CA ILE A 28 -27.78 1.72 3.94
C ILE A 28 -27.64 3.15 3.44
N THR A 29 -27.71 4.13 4.34
CA THR A 29 -27.59 5.55 3.97
C THR A 29 -26.21 5.84 3.36
N GLY A 30 -25.14 5.31 3.96
CA GLY A 30 -23.80 5.44 3.42
C GLY A 30 -23.63 4.80 2.05
N THR A 31 -24.18 3.60 1.86
CA THR A 31 -24.15 2.91 0.57
C THR A 31 -24.88 3.69 -0.53
N ILE A 32 -26.09 4.19 -0.24
CA ILE A 32 -26.88 4.98 -1.19
C ILE A 32 -26.12 6.26 -1.56
N TYR A 33 -25.49 6.92 -0.58
CA TYR A 33 -24.71 8.12 -0.82
C TYR A 33 -23.48 7.84 -1.73
N VAL A 34 -22.72 6.78 -1.46
CA VAL A 34 -21.58 6.39 -2.31
C VAL A 34 -22.04 6.01 -3.72
N MET A 35 -23.16 5.29 -3.87
CA MET A 35 -23.75 4.98 -5.19
C MET A 35 -24.13 6.26 -5.95
N TYR A 36 -24.64 7.27 -5.26
CA TYR A 36 -24.93 8.58 -5.84
C TYR A 36 -23.65 9.28 -6.31
N LEU A 37 -22.61 9.30 -5.49
CA LEU A 37 -21.31 9.89 -5.87
C LEU A 37 -20.73 9.22 -7.13
N ILE A 38 -20.70 7.88 -7.19
CA ILE A 38 -20.23 7.13 -8.36
C ILE A 38 -21.03 7.50 -9.62
N GLY A 39 -22.34 7.74 -9.49
CA GLY A 39 -23.18 8.14 -10.62
C GLY A 39 -22.99 9.58 -11.08
N SER A 40 -22.50 10.47 -10.23
CA SER A 40 -22.32 11.91 -10.47
C SER A 40 -20.88 12.30 -10.85
N ASP A 41 -19.91 11.39 -10.72
CA ASP A 41 -18.47 11.66 -10.81
C ASP A 41 -17.96 12.11 -12.18
N ARG A 42 -18.79 12.02 -13.24
CA ARG A 42 -18.40 12.28 -14.63
C ARG A 42 -17.97 13.72 -14.94
N VAL A 43 -18.42 14.68 -14.17
CA VAL A 43 -18.33 16.10 -14.54
C VAL A 43 -17.39 16.85 -13.59
N ASN A 44 -17.26 16.45 -12.34
CA ASN A 44 -16.72 17.31 -11.28
C ASN A 44 -15.77 16.63 -10.27
N ASN A 45 -15.22 15.43 -10.49
CA ASN A 45 -14.44 14.70 -9.47
C ASN A 45 -15.16 14.64 -8.09
N THR A 46 -16.48 14.51 -8.10
CA THR A 46 -17.34 14.58 -6.89
C THR A 46 -17.02 13.49 -5.88
N PHE A 47 -16.46 12.36 -6.30
CA PHE A 47 -16.06 11.30 -5.38
C PHE A 47 -14.87 11.73 -4.52
N ASP A 48 -13.84 12.31 -5.14
CA ASP A 48 -12.62 12.75 -4.45
C ASP A 48 -12.91 13.92 -3.50
N GLU A 49 -13.77 14.85 -3.92
CA GLU A 49 -14.20 15.98 -3.08
C GLU A 49 -14.98 15.55 -1.84
N ASN A 50 -15.62 14.36 -1.85
CA ASN A 50 -16.42 13.84 -0.74
C ASN A 50 -15.80 12.60 -0.07
N LEU A 51 -14.51 12.38 -0.24
CA LEU A 51 -13.79 11.24 0.34
C LEU A 51 -13.84 11.25 1.87
N ASP A 52 -13.85 12.41 2.51
CA ASP A 52 -14.00 12.63 3.94
C ASP A 52 -15.30 12.01 4.50
N ILE A 53 -16.44 12.24 3.82
CA ILE A 53 -17.73 11.65 4.18
C ILE A 53 -17.69 10.13 3.98
N VAL A 54 -17.16 9.67 2.84
CA VAL A 54 -17.08 8.23 2.51
C VAL A 54 -16.27 7.48 3.57
N LEU A 55 -15.09 7.97 3.93
CA LEU A 55 -14.24 7.36 4.96
C LEU A 55 -14.93 7.34 6.32
N THR A 56 -15.62 8.43 6.69
CA THR A 56 -16.37 8.52 7.95
C THR A 56 -17.53 7.51 7.99
N LEU A 57 -18.26 7.34 6.89
CA LEU A 57 -19.37 6.38 6.79
C LEU A 57 -18.88 4.94 6.93
N ILE A 58 -17.77 4.57 6.29
CA ILE A 58 -17.15 3.25 6.44
C ILE A 58 -16.75 2.98 7.89
N LEU A 59 -16.13 3.97 8.53
CA LEU A 59 -15.67 3.86 9.92
C LEU A 59 -16.81 3.56 10.89
N GLY A 60 -17.96 4.23 10.73
CA GLY A 60 -19.08 4.12 11.66
C GLY A 60 -19.64 2.71 11.81
N VAL A 61 -19.59 1.87 10.77
CA VAL A 61 -20.18 0.51 10.80
C VAL A 61 -19.61 -0.33 11.94
N SER A 62 -18.29 -0.49 12.00
CA SER A 62 -17.63 -1.31 13.03
C SER A 62 -17.80 -0.75 14.44
N TRP A 63 -17.76 0.56 14.60
CA TRP A 63 -17.94 1.22 15.90
C TRP A 63 -19.35 1.07 16.44
N PHE A 64 -20.38 1.19 15.61
CA PHE A 64 -21.77 0.96 16.05
C PHE A 64 -22.06 -0.51 16.37
N ILE A 65 -21.45 -1.47 15.65
CA ILE A 65 -21.54 -2.90 15.99
C ILE A 65 -20.92 -3.14 17.38
N GLY A 66 -19.71 -2.66 17.61
CA GLY A 66 -19.02 -2.80 18.89
C GLY A 66 -19.81 -2.16 20.04
N ALA A 67 -20.36 -0.96 19.82
CA ALA A 67 -21.22 -0.28 20.80
C ALA A 67 -22.48 -1.09 21.14
N GLN A 68 -23.15 -1.65 20.15
CA GLN A 68 -24.33 -2.48 20.39
C GLN A 68 -23.99 -3.70 21.25
N PHE A 69 -22.92 -4.43 20.92
CA PHE A 69 -22.48 -5.56 21.74
C PHE A 69 -22.06 -5.16 23.16
N PHE A 70 -21.43 -3.99 23.32
CA PHE A 70 -21.11 -3.47 24.64
C PHE A 70 -22.38 -3.15 25.45
N ILE A 71 -23.37 -2.52 24.83
CA ILE A 71 -24.64 -2.14 25.48
C ILE A 71 -25.43 -3.37 25.91
N GLU A 72 -25.47 -4.41 25.10
CA GLU A 72 -26.22 -5.65 25.38
C GLU A 72 -25.77 -6.37 26.66
N GLN A 73 -24.56 -6.14 27.14
CA GLN A 73 -24.08 -6.72 28.39
C GLN A 73 -24.42 -5.88 29.64
N GLN A 74 -24.90 -4.66 29.48
CA GLN A 74 -25.18 -3.76 30.60
C GLN A 74 -26.55 -3.97 31.17
N ALA A 75 -26.70 -3.89 32.53
CA ALA A 75 -27.98 -4.00 33.20
C ALA A 75 -28.94 -2.83 32.87
N LYS A 76 -28.38 -1.62 32.70
CA LYS A 76 -29.13 -0.40 32.34
C LYS A 76 -28.95 -0.05 30.86
N HIS A 77 -29.55 -0.85 29.98
CA HIS A 77 -29.40 -0.65 28.51
C HIS A 77 -29.73 0.77 28.04
N LYS A 78 -30.77 1.41 28.58
CA LYS A 78 -31.22 2.74 28.17
C LYS A 78 -30.15 3.81 28.38
N THR A 79 -29.50 3.81 29.54
CA THR A 79 -28.43 4.78 29.87
C THR A 79 -27.21 4.60 28.96
N TRP A 80 -26.87 3.36 28.65
CA TRP A 80 -25.71 3.06 27.81
C TRP A 80 -25.93 3.33 26.30
N GLN A 81 -27.18 3.64 25.86
CA GLN A 81 -27.41 4.15 24.50
C GLN A 81 -26.68 5.47 24.23
N LEU A 82 -26.34 6.25 25.27
CA LEU A 82 -25.48 7.43 25.15
C LEU A 82 -24.13 7.15 24.50
N LEU A 83 -23.62 5.91 24.59
CA LEU A 83 -22.37 5.51 23.90
C LEU A 83 -22.50 5.66 22.38
N LYS A 84 -23.67 5.36 21.81
CA LYS A 84 -23.90 5.54 20.36
C LYS A 84 -23.86 7.01 19.95
N ILE A 85 -24.38 7.89 20.82
CA ILE A 85 -24.34 9.34 20.59
C ILE A 85 -22.90 9.83 20.68
N LEU A 86 -22.13 9.35 21.66
CA LEU A 86 -20.71 9.68 21.80
C LEU A 86 -19.89 9.24 20.56
N ILE A 87 -20.18 8.05 20.04
CA ILE A 87 -19.56 7.57 18.79
C ILE A 87 -19.97 8.46 17.61
N LEU A 88 -21.22 8.85 17.52
CA LEU A 88 -21.69 9.75 16.46
C LEU A 88 -20.99 11.12 16.53
N ILE A 89 -20.82 11.67 17.73
CA ILE A 89 -20.05 12.90 17.95
C ILE A 89 -18.57 12.69 17.53
N GLY A 90 -17.99 11.55 17.90
CA GLY A 90 -16.62 11.19 17.50
C GLY A 90 -16.47 11.07 15.98
N LEU A 91 -17.44 10.44 15.29
CA LEU A 91 -17.45 10.36 13.82
C LEU A 91 -17.63 11.75 13.17
N GLY A 92 -18.50 12.59 13.74
CA GLY A 92 -18.63 13.98 13.30
C GLY A 92 -17.33 14.76 13.48
N GLY A 93 -16.67 14.61 14.63
CA GLY A 93 -15.35 15.20 14.86
C GLY A 93 -14.29 14.69 13.87
N PHE A 94 -14.32 13.39 13.54
CA PHE A 94 -13.44 12.81 12.54
C PHE A 94 -13.73 13.34 11.13
N TYR A 95 -14.99 13.49 10.77
CA TYR A 95 -15.38 14.15 9.51
C TYR A 95 -14.82 15.56 9.41
N PHE A 96 -15.05 16.40 10.42
CA PHE A 96 -14.49 17.77 10.42
C PHE A 96 -12.96 17.81 10.41
N TYR A 97 -12.31 16.82 11.04
CA TYR A 97 -10.86 16.67 10.98
C TYR A 97 -10.37 16.38 9.56
N LEU A 98 -11.09 15.57 8.77
CA LEU A 98 -10.75 15.29 7.38
C LEU A 98 -11.11 16.46 6.45
N SER A 99 -12.31 17.04 6.60
CA SER A 99 -12.89 18.08 5.74
C SER A 99 -12.09 19.38 5.73
N ASN A 100 -11.35 19.69 6.79
CA ASN A 100 -10.48 20.85 6.87
C ASN A 100 -9.15 20.68 6.13
N THR A 101 -8.94 19.57 5.44
CA THR A 101 -7.65 19.23 4.81
C THR A 101 -7.75 19.40 3.31
N PRO A 102 -7.05 20.35 2.72
CA PRO A 102 -6.90 20.40 1.27
C PRO A 102 -6.11 19.16 0.82
N PHE A 103 -6.55 18.51 -0.26
CA PHE A 103 -5.87 17.34 -0.85
C PHE A 103 -5.72 16.16 0.11
N LEU A 104 -6.85 15.66 0.60
CA LEU A 104 -6.92 14.51 1.51
C LEU A 104 -6.15 13.28 0.99
N GLU A 105 -6.17 13.07 -0.32
CA GLU A 105 -5.50 11.94 -0.98
C GLU A 105 -3.98 11.98 -0.87
N ASP A 106 -3.39 13.18 -0.92
CA ASP A 106 -1.95 13.37 -0.90
C ASP A 106 -1.36 13.38 0.51
N ASN A 107 -2.22 13.51 1.53
CA ASN A 107 -1.75 13.60 2.91
C ASN A 107 -1.82 12.23 3.63
N PRO A 108 -0.68 11.57 3.86
CA PRO A 108 -0.63 10.24 4.45
C PRO A 108 -1.13 10.19 5.91
N ILE A 109 -1.22 11.33 6.61
CA ILE A 109 -1.62 11.40 8.00
C ILE A 109 -3.09 11.00 8.17
N TYR A 110 -3.96 11.55 7.34
CA TYR A 110 -5.40 11.37 7.45
C TYR A 110 -5.84 9.95 7.09
N LEU A 111 -5.28 9.40 6.02
CA LEU A 111 -5.52 8.00 5.65
C LEU A 111 -4.99 7.03 6.72
N ALA A 112 -3.83 7.32 7.31
CA ALA A 112 -3.32 6.49 8.40
C ALA A 112 -4.24 6.54 9.63
N HIS A 113 -4.75 7.70 10.03
CA HIS A 113 -5.72 7.81 11.11
C HIS A 113 -7.02 7.04 10.80
N PHE A 114 -7.51 7.13 9.55
CA PHE A 114 -8.65 6.33 9.13
C PHE A 114 -8.42 4.83 9.34
N PHE A 115 -7.29 4.28 8.87
CA PHE A 115 -6.98 2.87 9.04
C PHE A 115 -6.78 2.48 10.51
N ILE A 116 -6.17 3.33 11.33
CA ILE A 116 -6.01 3.10 12.77
C ILE A 116 -7.38 2.98 13.44
N PHE A 117 -8.28 3.94 13.20
CA PHE A 117 -9.62 3.91 13.78
C PHE A 117 -10.51 2.80 13.20
N LEU A 118 -10.31 2.42 11.93
CA LEU A 118 -10.98 1.28 11.31
C LEU A 118 -10.57 -0.03 12.00
N ILE A 119 -9.27 -0.26 12.19
CA ILE A 119 -8.76 -1.43 12.90
C ILE A 119 -9.24 -1.41 14.35
N ALA A 120 -9.17 -0.26 15.03
CA ALA A 120 -9.66 -0.12 16.40
C ALA A 120 -11.15 -0.45 16.52
N GLY A 121 -11.99 0.00 15.58
CA GLY A 121 -13.42 -0.34 15.54
C GLY A 121 -13.67 -1.85 15.40
N HIS A 122 -12.91 -2.54 14.55
CA HIS A 122 -13.00 -3.99 14.40
C HIS A 122 -12.48 -4.74 15.65
N LEU A 123 -11.39 -4.26 16.26
CA LEU A 123 -10.92 -4.82 17.53
C LEU A 123 -11.98 -4.62 18.63
N PHE A 124 -12.66 -3.47 18.67
CA PHE A 124 -13.73 -3.21 19.60
C PHE A 124 -14.87 -4.23 19.46
N VAL A 125 -15.26 -4.58 18.24
CA VAL A 125 -16.23 -5.67 17.99
C VAL A 125 -15.75 -6.97 18.62
N LEU A 126 -14.45 -7.33 18.54
CA LEU A 126 -13.93 -8.60 19.03
C LEU A 126 -14.00 -8.76 20.54
N PHE A 127 -13.92 -7.70 21.34
CA PHE A 127 -13.92 -7.81 22.79
C PHE A 127 -15.14 -7.18 23.51
N ALA A 128 -15.88 -6.31 22.83
CA ALA A 128 -16.99 -5.57 23.43
C ALA A 128 -17.98 -6.44 24.23
N PRO A 129 -18.41 -7.64 23.76
CA PRO A 129 -19.39 -8.45 24.48
C PRO A 129 -18.89 -9.06 25.78
N PHE A 130 -17.56 -9.09 26.04
CA PHE A 130 -16.92 -9.82 27.14
C PHE A 130 -16.15 -8.94 28.14
N LEU A 131 -16.33 -7.63 28.08
CA LEU A 131 -15.65 -6.70 29.00
C LEU A 131 -16.12 -6.85 30.44
N LYS A 132 -17.43 -7.10 30.65
CA LYS A 132 -18.00 -7.20 31.99
C LYS A 132 -17.87 -8.59 32.59
N GLU A 133 -18.14 -9.62 31.82
CA GLU A 133 -18.14 -11.02 32.25
C GLU A 133 -17.29 -11.86 31.33
N TRP A 134 -16.31 -12.58 31.92
CA TRP A 134 -15.40 -13.41 31.16
C TRP A 134 -15.79 -14.89 31.23
N ASN A 135 -15.94 -15.50 30.06
CA ASN A 135 -16.05 -16.95 29.89
C ASN A 135 -15.23 -17.37 28.67
N THR A 136 -14.20 -18.20 28.90
CA THR A 136 -13.25 -18.61 27.86
C THR A 136 -13.92 -19.34 26.69
N HIS A 137 -14.87 -20.25 26.98
CA HIS A 137 -15.53 -21.04 25.97
C HIS A 137 -16.55 -20.23 25.16
N ALA A 138 -17.31 -19.36 25.83
CA ALA A 138 -18.25 -18.46 25.17
C ALA A 138 -17.51 -17.45 24.30
N TYR A 139 -16.36 -16.94 24.77
CA TYR A 139 -15.52 -16.02 23.99
C TYR A 139 -14.97 -16.69 22.73
N TRP A 140 -14.47 -17.93 22.85
CA TRP A 140 -14.01 -18.68 21.68
C TRP A 140 -15.13 -18.93 20.68
N ASN A 141 -16.32 -19.37 21.13
CA ASN A 141 -17.48 -19.55 20.27
C ASN A 141 -17.89 -18.24 19.58
N TYR A 142 -17.76 -17.11 20.27
CA TYR A 142 -18.01 -15.79 19.70
C TYR A 142 -17.01 -15.48 18.59
N LEU A 143 -15.71 -15.64 18.83
CA LEU A 143 -14.67 -15.40 17.81
C LEU A 143 -14.87 -16.33 16.59
N LYS A 144 -15.23 -17.60 16.82
CA LYS A 144 -15.59 -18.53 15.73
C LYS A 144 -16.81 -18.00 14.95
N CYS A 145 -17.83 -17.52 15.64
CA CYS A 145 -19.01 -16.96 15.00
C CYS A 145 -18.67 -15.72 14.17
N VAL A 146 -17.84 -14.79 14.69
CA VAL A 146 -17.36 -13.62 13.95
C VAL A 146 -16.63 -14.05 12.67
N GLY A 147 -15.71 -15.02 12.77
CA GLY A 147 -14.98 -15.53 11.61
C GLY A 147 -15.88 -16.19 10.56
N ILE A 148 -16.84 -17.01 10.99
CA ILE A 148 -17.81 -17.66 10.08
C ILE A 148 -18.73 -16.60 9.45
N ALA A 149 -19.26 -15.66 10.24
CA ALA A 149 -20.14 -14.60 9.75
C ALA A 149 -19.43 -13.74 8.70
N LEU A 150 -18.16 -13.35 8.96
CA LEU A 150 -17.34 -12.60 8.01
C LEU A 150 -17.11 -13.36 6.71
N THR A 151 -16.68 -14.62 6.82
CA THR A 151 -16.40 -15.44 5.62
C THR A 151 -17.66 -15.67 4.80
N ARG A 152 -18.78 -15.96 5.47
CA ARG A 152 -20.06 -16.22 4.81
C ARG A 152 -20.63 -14.96 4.14
N SER A 153 -20.61 -13.84 4.83
CA SER A 153 -21.10 -12.58 4.29
C SER A 153 -20.30 -12.12 3.08
N LEU A 154 -18.97 -12.20 3.15
CA LEU A 154 -18.10 -11.88 2.02
C LEU A 154 -18.33 -12.82 0.83
N LEU A 155 -18.43 -14.14 1.07
CA LEU A 155 -18.67 -15.10 0.01
C LEU A 155 -20.01 -14.85 -0.69
N TYR A 156 -21.09 -14.66 0.08
CA TYR A 156 -22.42 -14.47 -0.50
C TYR A 156 -22.54 -13.13 -1.22
N SER A 157 -21.96 -12.06 -0.69
CA SER A 157 -21.95 -10.75 -1.34
C SER A 157 -21.13 -10.77 -2.62
N PHE A 158 -20.01 -11.48 -2.63
CA PHE A 158 -19.17 -11.64 -3.81
C PHE A 158 -19.86 -12.45 -4.92
N VAL A 159 -20.51 -13.57 -4.56
CA VAL A 159 -21.27 -14.39 -5.51
C VAL A 159 -22.45 -13.60 -6.08
N LEU A 160 -23.17 -12.85 -5.24
CA LEU A 160 -24.25 -11.97 -5.69
C LEU A 160 -23.73 -10.90 -6.65
N TYR A 161 -22.64 -10.22 -6.30
CA TYR A 161 -22.00 -9.23 -7.16
C TYR A 161 -21.63 -9.81 -8.52
N LEU A 162 -20.92 -10.96 -8.55
CA LEU A 162 -20.56 -11.61 -9.81
C LEU A 162 -21.78 -12.00 -10.63
N GLY A 163 -22.83 -12.54 -10.01
CA GLY A 163 -24.07 -12.89 -10.68
C GLY A 163 -24.76 -11.68 -11.33
N LEU A 164 -24.82 -10.55 -10.59
CA LEU A 164 -25.39 -9.30 -11.11
C LEU A 164 -24.53 -8.70 -12.23
N VAL A 165 -23.21 -8.74 -12.12
CA VAL A 165 -22.28 -8.30 -13.17
C VAL A 165 -22.47 -9.14 -14.45
N LEU A 166 -22.52 -10.48 -14.32
CA LEU A 166 -22.76 -11.36 -15.46
C LEU A 166 -24.13 -11.10 -16.11
N ALA A 167 -25.16 -10.82 -15.32
CA ALA A 167 -26.48 -10.44 -15.85
C ALA A 167 -26.42 -9.14 -16.64
N LEU A 168 -25.72 -8.10 -16.16
CA LEU A 168 -25.53 -6.86 -16.89
C LEU A 168 -24.73 -7.07 -18.19
N LEU A 169 -23.66 -7.87 -18.16
CA LEU A 169 -22.87 -8.21 -19.35
C LEU A 169 -23.70 -8.98 -20.37
N ALA A 170 -24.59 -9.88 -19.91
CA ALA A 170 -25.50 -10.60 -20.81
C ALA A 170 -26.52 -9.65 -21.47
N ILE A 171 -27.06 -8.68 -20.71
CA ILE A 171 -27.96 -7.65 -21.26
C ILE A 171 -27.24 -6.79 -22.31
N ASP A 172 -26.03 -6.34 -22.00
CA ASP A 172 -25.19 -5.57 -22.93
C ASP A 172 -24.96 -6.36 -24.25
N ALA A 173 -24.51 -7.62 -24.12
CA ALA A 173 -24.17 -8.45 -25.28
C ALA A 173 -25.39 -8.91 -26.10
N LEU A 174 -26.55 -9.20 -25.46
CA LEU A 174 -27.73 -9.74 -26.15
C LEU A 174 -28.65 -8.65 -26.72
N PHE A 175 -28.72 -7.51 -26.06
CA PHE A 175 -29.64 -6.43 -26.42
C PHE A 175 -28.92 -5.21 -27.02
N GLU A 176 -27.59 -5.27 -27.17
CA GLU A 176 -26.74 -4.16 -27.66
C GLU A 176 -26.92 -2.86 -26.88
N ILE A 177 -27.26 -2.98 -25.57
CA ILE A 177 -27.48 -1.85 -24.68
C ILE A 177 -26.16 -1.56 -23.95
N THR A 178 -25.45 -0.50 -24.34
CA THR A 178 -24.20 -0.12 -23.70
C THR A 178 -24.38 0.23 -22.23
N ILE A 179 -23.96 -0.66 -21.34
CA ILE A 179 -24.02 -0.46 -19.88
C ILE A 179 -22.81 0.32 -19.43
N ARG A 180 -23.06 1.41 -18.73
CA ARG A 180 -22.03 2.31 -18.24
C ARG A 180 -21.20 1.65 -17.13
N GLY A 181 -19.88 1.84 -17.14
CA GLY A 181 -18.94 1.31 -16.13
C GLY A 181 -19.31 1.64 -14.67
N GLU A 182 -19.89 2.82 -14.43
CA GLU A 182 -20.36 3.26 -13.12
C GLU A 182 -21.38 2.29 -12.49
N ARG A 183 -22.19 1.61 -13.31
CA ARG A 183 -23.19 0.64 -12.80
C ARG A 183 -22.54 -0.55 -12.13
N TYR A 184 -21.40 -1.00 -12.64
CA TYR A 184 -20.63 -2.08 -12.01
C TYR A 184 -20.07 -1.64 -10.65
N GLY A 185 -19.58 -0.41 -10.53
CA GLY A 185 -19.16 0.19 -9.26
C GLY A 185 -20.31 0.33 -8.26
N GLN A 186 -21.49 0.78 -8.71
CA GLN A 186 -22.69 0.88 -7.87
C GLN A 186 -23.13 -0.49 -7.36
N LEU A 187 -23.11 -1.54 -8.19
CA LEU A 187 -23.43 -2.92 -7.77
C LEU A 187 -22.42 -3.46 -6.76
N PHE A 188 -21.14 -3.13 -6.92
CA PHE A 188 -20.11 -3.51 -5.96
C PHE A 188 -20.38 -2.89 -4.58
N VAL A 189 -20.64 -1.59 -4.55
CA VAL A 189 -20.93 -0.86 -3.29
C VAL A 189 -22.23 -1.35 -2.66
N PHE A 190 -23.28 -1.62 -3.45
CA PHE A 190 -24.52 -2.22 -2.96
C PHE A 190 -24.27 -3.58 -2.31
N SER A 191 -23.53 -4.45 -2.98
CA SER A 191 -23.27 -5.82 -2.50
C SER A 191 -22.41 -5.82 -1.22
N LEU A 192 -21.38 -4.97 -1.13
CA LEU A 192 -20.52 -4.87 0.06
C LEU A 192 -21.15 -4.02 1.18
N GLY A 193 -21.78 -2.91 0.86
CA GLY A 193 -22.29 -1.98 1.86
C GLY A 193 -23.57 -2.49 2.52
N ILE A 194 -24.57 -2.90 1.75
CA ILE A 194 -25.86 -3.34 2.28
C ILE A 194 -25.88 -4.84 2.52
N VAL A 195 -25.68 -5.63 1.45
CA VAL A 195 -25.91 -7.08 1.52
C VAL A 195 -24.91 -7.76 2.46
N ASN A 196 -23.63 -7.47 2.32
CA ASN A 196 -22.60 -8.01 3.19
C ASN A 196 -22.83 -7.64 4.67
N THR A 197 -23.10 -6.36 4.95
CA THR A 197 -23.34 -5.90 6.32
C THR A 197 -24.57 -6.56 6.93
N TRP A 198 -25.64 -6.70 6.15
CA TRP A 198 -26.87 -7.33 6.63
C TRP A 198 -26.68 -8.81 6.93
N ILE A 199 -26.06 -9.56 6.02
CA ILE A 199 -25.76 -11.00 6.21
C ILE A 199 -24.83 -11.20 7.42
N TYR A 200 -23.78 -10.37 7.53
CA TYR A 200 -22.85 -10.42 8.65
C TYR A 200 -23.56 -10.28 10.00
N LEU A 201 -24.44 -9.31 10.12
CA LEU A 201 -25.19 -9.04 11.35
C LEU A 201 -26.28 -10.10 11.64
N SER A 202 -26.83 -10.75 10.61
CA SER A 202 -27.84 -11.81 10.74
C SER A 202 -27.29 -13.13 11.29
N ASP A 203 -25.98 -13.33 11.20
CA ASP A 203 -25.32 -14.58 11.65
C ASP A 203 -25.01 -14.61 13.16
N PHE A 204 -25.19 -13.49 13.87
CA PHE A 204 -24.90 -13.45 15.31
C PHE A 204 -26.04 -14.03 16.16
N PRO A 205 -25.76 -14.99 17.06
CA PRO A 205 -26.75 -15.54 17.96
C PRO A 205 -27.27 -14.48 18.95
N ALA A 206 -28.54 -14.56 19.32
CA ALA A 206 -29.18 -13.60 20.22
C ALA A 206 -28.44 -13.48 21.57
N GLN A 207 -27.89 -14.57 22.08
CA GLN A 207 -27.22 -14.62 23.38
C GLN A 207 -25.75 -15.04 23.23
N VAL A 208 -24.92 -14.12 22.77
CA VAL A 208 -23.49 -14.35 22.47
C VAL A 208 -22.70 -14.93 23.66
N ARG A 209 -23.00 -14.50 24.90
CA ARG A 209 -22.26 -14.89 26.12
C ARG A 209 -22.67 -16.21 26.74
N LYS A 210 -23.88 -16.73 26.45
CA LYS A 210 -24.41 -17.93 27.07
C LYS A 210 -23.97 -19.23 26.41
N ASN A 211 -23.50 -19.16 25.16
CA ASN A 211 -23.08 -20.34 24.42
C ASN A 211 -21.66 -20.78 24.84
N SER A 212 -21.59 -21.59 25.89
CA SER A 212 -20.34 -22.14 26.42
C SER A 212 -19.98 -23.53 25.93
N ILE A 213 -20.88 -24.19 25.17
CA ILE A 213 -20.62 -25.53 24.62
C ILE A 213 -19.73 -25.37 23.40
N VAL A 214 -18.51 -25.90 23.49
CA VAL A 214 -17.55 -25.83 22.39
C VAL A 214 -17.78 -27.01 21.44
N GLN A 215 -18.16 -26.69 20.20
CA GLN A 215 -18.18 -27.65 19.09
C GLN A 215 -17.01 -27.31 18.18
N PHE A 216 -15.96 -28.14 18.23
CA PHE A 216 -14.78 -27.98 17.38
C PHE A 216 -14.99 -28.80 16.10
N GLU A 217 -15.18 -28.10 14.99
CA GLU A 217 -15.48 -28.75 13.71
C GLU A 217 -14.25 -29.44 13.14
N ARG A 218 -14.46 -30.63 12.55
CA ARG A 218 -13.38 -31.42 11.93
C ARG A 218 -12.65 -30.65 10.82
N ALA A 219 -13.37 -29.82 10.06
CA ALA A 219 -12.77 -28.98 9.04
C ALA A 219 -11.74 -28.00 9.62
N LEU A 220 -12.06 -27.39 10.76
CA LEU A 220 -11.18 -26.46 11.46
C LEU A 220 -9.96 -27.19 12.04
N GLU A 221 -10.15 -28.41 12.55
CA GLU A 221 -9.04 -29.25 13.03
C GLU A 221 -8.07 -29.61 11.89
N VAL A 222 -8.60 -30.01 10.72
CA VAL A 222 -7.81 -30.32 9.53
C VAL A 222 -7.04 -29.10 9.05
N LEU A 223 -7.71 -27.95 8.94
CA LEU A 223 -7.09 -26.69 8.54
C LEU A 223 -5.89 -26.35 9.44
N VAL A 224 -6.08 -26.41 10.75
CA VAL A 224 -5.01 -26.03 11.70
C VAL A 224 -3.89 -27.05 11.68
N LYS A 225 -4.21 -28.35 11.77
CA LYS A 225 -3.23 -29.42 11.94
C LYS A 225 -2.38 -29.66 10.70
N PHE A 226 -2.98 -29.59 9.50
CA PHE A 226 -2.33 -29.98 8.26
C PHE A 226 -1.93 -28.79 7.37
N ILE A 227 -2.44 -27.58 7.63
CA ILE A 227 -2.13 -26.40 6.83
C ILE A 227 -1.45 -25.33 7.69
N LEU A 228 -2.10 -24.79 8.70
CA LEU A 228 -1.61 -23.61 9.40
C LEU A 228 -0.36 -23.89 10.25
N ILE A 229 -0.37 -24.97 11.05
CA ILE A 229 0.80 -25.32 11.89
C ILE A 229 2.02 -25.67 11.01
N PRO A 230 1.94 -26.56 9.99
CA PRO A 230 3.06 -26.81 9.10
C PRO A 230 3.57 -25.56 8.38
N LEU A 231 2.67 -24.69 7.94
CA LEU A 231 3.03 -23.41 7.31
C LEU A 231 3.83 -22.51 8.26
N ILE A 232 3.38 -22.35 9.50
CA ILE A 232 4.10 -21.58 10.53
C ILE A 232 5.47 -22.18 10.80
N MET A 233 5.57 -23.53 10.89
CA MET A 233 6.84 -24.21 11.09
C MET A 233 7.79 -23.99 9.91
N LEU A 234 7.29 -24.02 8.68
CA LEU A 234 8.09 -23.69 7.50
C LEU A 234 8.63 -22.25 7.56
N TYR A 235 7.79 -21.28 7.90
CA TYR A 235 8.23 -19.89 8.06
C TYR A 235 9.24 -19.71 9.20
N LEU A 236 9.06 -20.42 10.31
CA LEU A 236 10.05 -20.44 11.40
C LEU A 236 11.39 -20.95 10.91
N VAL A 237 11.43 -22.07 10.18
CA VAL A 237 12.67 -22.64 9.62
C VAL A 237 13.36 -21.62 8.69
N ILE A 238 12.61 -21.00 7.79
CA ILE A 238 13.16 -19.99 6.87
C ILE A 238 13.75 -18.79 7.64
N LEU A 239 13.03 -18.26 8.63
CA LEU A 239 13.50 -17.12 9.43
C LEU A 239 14.71 -17.48 10.30
N TYR A 240 14.76 -18.70 10.85
CA TYR A 240 15.93 -19.16 11.60
C TYR A 240 17.15 -19.41 10.70
N ALA A 241 16.95 -19.98 9.48
CA ALA A 241 18.01 -20.11 8.49
C ALA A 241 18.59 -18.73 8.10
N TYR A 242 17.70 -17.75 7.90
CA TYR A 242 18.12 -16.36 7.64
C TYR A 242 18.82 -15.72 8.85
N PHE A 243 18.35 -15.99 10.06
CA PHE A 243 19.00 -15.54 11.30
C PHE A 243 20.42 -16.14 11.42
N GLY A 244 20.56 -17.44 11.14
CA GLY A 244 21.88 -18.10 11.07
C GLY A 244 22.81 -17.45 10.04
N LYS A 245 22.29 -17.12 8.85
CA LYS A 245 23.07 -16.40 7.82
C LYS A 245 23.57 -15.04 8.35
N ILE A 246 22.71 -14.24 9.00
CA ILE A 246 23.09 -12.96 9.60
C ILE A 246 24.23 -13.12 10.63
N LEU A 247 24.16 -14.17 11.46
CA LEU A 247 25.18 -14.42 12.47
C LEU A 247 26.52 -14.86 11.86
N LEU A 248 26.49 -15.58 10.73
CA LEU A 248 27.71 -16.04 10.04
C LEU A 248 28.38 -14.94 9.22
N GLU A 249 27.59 -14.15 8.49
CA GLU A 249 28.10 -13.08 7.61
C GLU A 249 28.33 -11.78 8.39
N TRP A 250 27.81 -11.67 9.61
CA TRP A 250 27.85 -10.47 10.46
C TRP A 250 27.26 -9.23 9.76
N GLU A 251 26.41 -9.46 8.78
CA GLU A 251 25.67 -8.42 8.07
C GLU A 251 24.32 -8.18 8.72
N LEU A 252 24.01 -6.91 9.00
CA LEU A 252 22.76 -6.54 9.64
C LEU A 252 21.56 -6.78 8.71
N PRO A 253 20.40 -7.20 9.25
CA PRO A 253 19.26 -7.66 8.45
C PRO A 253 18.65 -6.56 7.58
N LYS A 254 18.21 -6.95 6.39
CA LYS A 254 17.40 -6.09 5.51
C LYS A 254 16.01 -5.86 6.12
N GLY A 255 15.41 -4.72 5.84
CA GLY A 255 14.17 -4.30 6.50
C GLY A 255 12.92 -5.15 6.30
N TRP A 256 12.90 -6.04 5.32
CA TRP A 256 11.81 -6.99 5.09
C TRP A 256 11.61 -7.97 6.26
N VAL A 257 12.65 -8.27 7.01
CA VAL A 257 12.60 -9.18 8.18
C VAL A 257 11.60 -8.70 9.23
N SER A 258 11.51 -7.40 9.44
CA SER A 258 10.58 -6.82 10.40
C SER A 258 9.12 -7.18 10.09
N TYR A 259 8.74 -7.11 8.82
CA TYR A 259 7.40 -7.47 8.38
C TYR A 259 7.15 -8.98 8.48
N LEU A 260 8.13 -9.81 8.09
CA LEU A 260 8.00 -11.26 8.13
C LEU A 260 7.82 -11.79 9.56
N VAL A 261 8.63 -11.29 10.51
CA VAL A 261 8.50 -11.68 11.93
C VAL A 261 7.16 -11.21 12.51
N THR A 262 6.70 -10.01 12.16
CA THR A 262 5.40 -9.48 12.61
C THR A 262 4.24 -10.33 12.08
N VAL A 263 4.24 -10.65 10.78
CA VAL A 263 3.21 -11.51 10.16
C VAL A 263 3.22 -12.92 10.76
N LEU A 264 4.41 -13.52 10.95
CA LEU A 264 4.54 -14.80 11.62
C LEU A 264 3.94 -14.80 13.03
N ALA A 265 4.22 -13.74 13.82
CA ALA A 265 3.67 -13.60 15.17
C ALA A 265 2.14 -13.52 15.16
N LEU A 266 1.56 -12.71 14.28
CA LEU A 266 0.10 -12.58 14.14
C LEU A 266 -0.55 -13.89 13.70
N LEU A 267 0.04 -14.61 12.74
CA LEU A 267 -0.44 -15.93 12.32
C LEU A 267 -0.39 -16.93 13.46
N GLY A 268 0.69 -16.95 14.24
CA GLY A 268 0.83 -17.82 15.41
C GLY A 268 -0.19 -17.50 16.50
N PHE A 269 -0.47 -16.22 16.76
CA PHE A 269 -1.53 -15.81 17.69
C PHE A 269 -2.91 -16.26 17.19
N MET A 270 -3.18 -16.11 15.90
CA MET A 270 -4.43 -16.60 15.29
C MET A 270 -4.58 -18.11 15.47
N VAL A 271 -3.54 -18.90 15.17
CA VAL A 271 -3.56 -20.34 15.38
C VAL A 271 -3.76 -20.70 16.85
N HIS A 272 -3.09 -19.97 17.78
CA HIS A 272 -3.30 -20.18 19.22
C HIS A 272 -4.76 -19.92 19.64
N ILE A 273 -5.37 -18.84 19.13
CA ILE A 273 -6.80 -18.55 19.37
C ILE A 273 -7.67 -19.72 18.89
N ILE A 274 -7.42 -20.24 17.69
CA ILE A 274 -8.23 -21.32 17.10
C ILE A 274 -8.09 -22.60 17.91
N ILE A 275 -6.88 -23.02 18.29
CA ILE A 275 -6.66 -24.29 19.02
C ILE A 275 -6.96 -24.23 20.52
N ASN A 276 -7.14 -23.04 21.10
CA ASN A 276 -7.25 -22.83 22.54
C ASN A 276 -8.20 -23.82 23.25
N PRO A 277 -9.43 -24.10 22.77
CA PRO A 277 -10.34 -24.98 23.48
C PRO A 277 -9.92 -26.46 23.44
N ILE A 278 -9.12 -26.87 22.45
CA ILE A 278 -8.73 -28.27 22.25
C ILE A 278 -7.30 -28.57 22.71
N ILE A 279 -6.52 -27.59 23.13
CA ILE A 279 -5.12 -27.78 23.56
C ILE A 279 -5.02 -28.88 24.63
N LYS A 280 -5.97 -28.93 25.57
CA LYS A 280 -5.96 -29.89 26.69
C LYS A 280 -6.55 -31.26 26.30
N THR A 281 -7.51 -31.30 25.39
CA THR A 281 -8.29 -32.49 25.04
C THR A 281 -7.76 -33.22 23.81
N SER A 282 -7.08 -32.54 22.90
CA SER A 282 -6.53 -33.13 21.69
C SER A 282 -5.45 -34.18 21.98
N LYS A 283 -5.51 -35.33 21.29
CA LYS A 283 -4.44 -36.33 21.30
C LYS A 283 -3.26 -35.99 20.37
N ALA A 284 -3.45 -35.00 19.47
CA ALA A 284 -2.44 -34.60 18.50
C ALA A 284 -1.25 -33.92 19.19
N TRP A 285 -0.06 -34.50 19.06
CA TRP A 285 1.19 -33.97 19.60
C TRP A 285 1.46 -32.53 19.07
N THR A 286 1.21 -32.28 17.80
CA THR A 286 1.39 -30.98 17.13
C THR A 286 0.59 -29.87 17.83
N ILE A 287 -0.67 -30.11 18.18
CA ILE A 287 -1.54 -29.13 18.87
C ILE A 287 -1.06 -28.89 20.29
N LYS A 288 -0.73 -29.96 21.05
CA LYS A 288 -0.28 -29.83 22.45
C LYS A 288 1.03 -29.08 22.59
N ARG A 289 1.97 -29.33 21.68
CA ARG A 289 3.32 -28.73 21.73
C ARG A 289 3.40 -27.39 21.06
N PHE A 290 2.52 -27.08 20.07
CA PHE A 290 2.54 -25.82 19.34
C PHE A 290 2.52 -24.61 20.29
N TYR A 291 1.60 -24.59 21.27
CA TYR A 291 1.40 -23.44 22.14
C TYR A 291 2.67 -22.98 22.85
N PRO A 292 3.38 -23.79 23.66
CA PRO A 292 4.57 -23.30 24.34
C PRO A 292 5.75 -23.07 23.38
N TRP A 293 5.95 -24.00 22.42
CA TRP A 293 7.11 -23.97 21.54
C TRP A 293 7.08 -22.77 20.60
N PHE A 294 5.92 -22.39 20.09
CA PHE A 294 5.79 -21.23 19.22
C PHE A 294 6.30 -19.95 19.91
N TYR A 295 5.87 -19.70 21.15
CA TYR A 295 6.30 -18.50 21.88
C TYR A 295 7.79 -18.52 22.23
N TYR A 296 8.35 -19.66 22.64
CA TYR A 296 9.78 -19.77 22.86
C TYR A 296 10.60 -19.54 21.60
N LEU A 297 10.17 -20.09 20.48
CA LEU A 297 10.83 -19.88 19.18
C LEU A 297 10.63 -18.44 18.64
N LEU A 298 9.57 -17.76 19.03
CA LEU A 298 9.34 -16.38 18.61
C LEU A 298 10.30 -15.39 19.31
N LEU A 299 10.70 -15.64 20.56
CA LEU A 299 11.53 -14.70 21.34
C LEU A 299 12.89 -14.37 20.68
N PRO A 300 13.70 -15.32 20.19
CA PRO A 300 14.94 -14.99 19.48
C PRO A 300 14.70 -14.19 18.20
N LEU A 301 13.62 -14.47 17.47
CA LEU A 301 13.25 -13.73 16.26
C LEU A 301 12.80 -12.29 16.60
N LEU A 302 12.24 -12.05 17.80
CA LEU A 302 11.94 -10.69 18.26
C LEU A 302 13.22 -9.90 18.54
N VAL A 303 14.28 -10.54 19.07
CA VAL A 303 15.59 -9.89 19.21
C VAL A 303 16.10 -9.44 17.83
N LEU A 304 16.03 -10.33 16.83
CA LEU A 304 16.38 -9.98 15.46
C LEU A 304 15.54 -8.82 14.91
N LEU A 305 14.25 -8.82 15.20
CA LEU A 305 13.33 -7.75 14.84
C LEU A 305 13.76 -6.41 15.45
N PHE A 306 14.06 -6.37 16.75
CA PHE A 306 14.53 -5.15 17.42
C PHE A 306 15.86 -4.65 16.87
N VAL A 307 16.82 -5.53 16.59
CA VAL A 307 18.09 -5.17 15.93
C VAL A 307 17.85 -4.57 14.54
N ALA A 308 16.97 -5.18 13.75
CA ALA A 308 16.63 -4.68 12.42
C ALA A 308 15.97 -3.29 12.46
N ILE A 309 15.08 -3.05 13.42
CA ILE A 309 14.44 -1.75 13.62
C ILE A 309 15.46 -0.72 14.13
N TYR A 310 16.27 -1.09 15.12
CA TYR A 310 17.28 -0.20 15.68
C TYR A 310 18.23 0.33 14.61
N ARG A 311 18.77 -0.53 13.76
CA ARG A 311 19.62 -0.11 12.64
C ARG A 311 18.92 0.93 11.75
N ARG A 312 17.68 0.66 11.35
CA ARG A 312 16.92 1.56 10.47
C ARG A 312 16.60 2.89 11.11
N VAL A 313 16.37 2.89 12.43
CA VAL A 313 16.13 4.13 13.19
C VAL A 313 17.43 4.91 13.34
N SER A 314 18.55 4.21 13.57
CA SER A 314 19.88 4.84 13.64
C SER A 314 20.30 5.47 12.31
N ASP A 315 20.11 4.75 11.18
CA ASP A 315 20.57 5.22 9.87
C ASP A 315 19.69 6.34 9.28
N TYR A 316 18.39 6.34 9.61
CA TYR A 316 17.41 7.18 8.89
C TYR A 316 16.39 7.87 9.79
N GLY A 317 16.59 7.94 11.09
CA GLY A 317 15.66 8.50 12.05
C GLY A 317 14.32 7.75 12.14
N ILE A 318 13.42 8.23 13.01
CA ILE A 318 12.10 7.64 13.20
C ILE A 318 11.13 8.21 12.16
N THR A 319 10.41 7.31 11.47
CA THR A 319 9.24 7.62 10.64
C THR A 319 8.03 6.86 11.19
N GLU A 320 6.81 7.21 10.76
CA GLU A 320 5.58 6.56 11.25
C GLU A 320 5.63 5.05 11.09
N ASN A 321 6.08 4.57 9.94
CA ASN A 321 6.15 3.15 9.65
C ASN A 321 7.09 2.43 10.63
N ARG A 322 8.27 3.01 10.92
CA ARG A 322 9.21 2.47 11.90
C ARG A 322 8.66 2.53 13.31
N TYR A 323 7.94 3.61 13.64
CA TYR A 323 7.25 3.75 14.92
C TYR A 323 6.22 2.64 15.14
N TYR A 324 5.33 2.38 14.16
CA TYR A 324 4.33 1.32 14.28
C TYR A 324 4.93 -0.08 14.29
N VAL A 325 6.00 -0.33 13.51
CA VAL A 325 6.70 -1.62 13.55
C VAL A 325 7.38 -1.84 14.91
N LEU A 326 7.98 -0.81 15.50
CA LEU A 326 8.56 -0.87 16.84
C LEU A 326 7.49 -1.11 17.92
N LEU A 327 6.35 -0.42 17.80
CA LEU A 327 5.21 -0.59 18.67
C LEU A 327 4.64 -2.02 18.58
N ALA A 328 4.50 -2.55 17.38
CA ALA A 328 4.09 -3.93 17.15
C ALA A 328 5.09 -4.92 17.76
N ALA A 329 6.40 -4.67 17.64
CA ALA A 329 7.43 -5.51 18.25
C ALA A 329 7.31 -5.56 19.77
N PHE A 330 7.11 -4.40 20.43
CA PHE A 330 6.87 -4.35 21.87
C PHE A 330 5.56 -5.02 22.28
N TRP A 331 4.49 -4.82 21.49
CA TRP A 331 3.21 -5.50 21.75
C TRP A 331 3.34 -7.02 21.61
N ILE A 332 3.98 -7.52 20.54
CA ILE A 332 4.21 -8.95 20.33
C ILE A 332 5.05 -9.54 21.47
N LEU A 333 6.10 -8.84 21.90
CA LEU A 333 6.92 -9.25 23.05
C LEU A 333 6.07 -9.31 24.32
N GLY A 334 5.31 -8.26 24.62
CA GLY A 334 4.44 -8.19 25.79
C GLY A 334 3.40 -9.32 25.82
N ILE A 335 2.73 -9.58 24.68
CA ILE A 335 1.78 -10.70 24.54
C ILE A 335 2.49 -12.05 24.69
N SER A 336 3.66 -12.23 24.09
CA SER A 336 4.41 -13.49 24.19
C SER A 336 4.79 -13.80 25.64
N LEU A 337 5.31 -12.81 26.36
CA LEU A 337 5.63 -12.93 27.79
C LEU A 337 4.38 -13.17 28.63
N TYR A 338 3.28 -12.43 28.35
CA TYR A 338 2.00 -12.64 29.03
C TYR A 338 1.51 -14.09 28.89
N MET A 339 1.57 -14.63 27.68
CA MET A 339 1.12 -16.00 27.40
C MET A 339 2.04 -17.07 28.02
N LEU A 340 3.34 -16.83 28.13
CA LEU A 340 4.29 -17.76 28.74
C LEU A 340 4.26 -17.73 30.27
N CYS A 341 4.18 -16.53 30.86
CA CYS A 341 4.33 -16.36 32.32
C CYS A 341 3.00 -16.56 33.08
N ILE A 342 1.85 -16.29 32.45
CA ILE A 342 0.56 -16.32 33.15
C ILE A 342 -0.18 -17.63 32.89
N LYS A 343 -0.27 -18.50 33.90
CA LYS A 343 -0.92 -19.83 33.79
C LYS A 343 -2.39 -19.80 33.32
N LYS A 344 -3.12 -18.70 33.57
CA LYS A 344 -4.52 -18.50 33.18
C LYS A 344 -4.65 -17.28 32.25
N ALA A 345 -3.77 -17.18 31.26
CA ALA A 345 -3.81 -16.09 30.30
C ALA A 345 -5.18 -16.05 29.56
N LYS A 346 -5.75 -14.85 29.44
CA LYS A 346 -7.03 -14.61 28.79
C LYS A 346 -6.79 -14.10 27.36
N LEU A 347 -7.35 -14.75 26.35
CA LEU A 347 -7.18 -14.37 24.95
C LEU A 347 -7.74 -12.98 24.62
N ILE A 348 -8.72 -12.49 25.39
CA ILE A 348 -9.29 -11.16 25.20
C ILE A 348 -8.26 -10.03 25.39
N VAL A 349 -7.16 -10.30 26.08
CA VAL A 349 -6.09 -9.32 26.28
C VAL A 349 -5.43 -8.92 24.95
N LEU A 350 -5.42 -9.81 23.94
CA LEU A 350 -4.86 -9.51 22.64
C LEU A 350 -5.58 -8.32 21.96
N PRO A 351 -6.89 -8.41 21.65
CA PRO A 351 -7.59 -7.30 21.01
C PRO A 351 -7.73 -6.06 21.90
N ILE A 352 -7.88 -6.20 23.22
CA ILE A 352 -7.97 -5.04 24.14
C ILE A 352 -6.67 -4.26 24.16
N SER A 353 -5.54 -4.93 24.36
CA SER A 353 -4.24 -4.25 24.44
C SER A 353 -3.88 -3.57 23.13
N LEU A 354 -4.13 -4.22 21.99
CA LEU A 354 -3.89 -3.63 20.68
C LEU A 354 -4.81 -2.42 20.43
N PHE A 355 -6.10 -2.53 20.78
CA PHE A 355 -7.05 -1.42 20.71
C PHE A 355 -6.57 -0.22 21.51
N LEU A 356 -6.17 -0.42 22.79
CA LEU A 356 -5.69 0.65 23.66
C LEU A 356 -4.41 1.30 23.10
N ILE A 357 -3.47 0.51 22.61
CA ILE A 357 -2.25 0.99 21.98
C ILE A 357 -2.58 1.86 20.77
N LEU A 358 -3.44 1.39 19.86
CA LEU A 358 -3.84 2.14 18.67
C LEU A 358 -4.53 3.46 19.04
N MET A 359 -5.47 3.44 20.00
CA MET A 359 -6.17 4.64 20.44
C MET A 359 -5.24 5.67 21.09
N ILE A 360 -4.31 5.23 21.93
CA ILE A 360 -3.34 6.11 22.59
C ILE A 360 -2.37 6.71 21.58
N THR A 361 -1.90 5.92 20.60
CA THR A 361 -0.88 6.35 19.65
C THR A 361 -1.43 7.08 18.43
N ALA A 362 -2.74 7.05 18.21
CA ALA A 362 -3.40 7.83 17.15
C ALA A 362 -3.29 9.34 17.39
N VAL A 363 -3.32 9.77 18.64
CA VAL A 363 -3.43 11.20 18.99
C VAL A 363 -2.37 11.62 20.04
N GLY A 364 -2.11 12.92 20.11
CA GLY A 364 -1.26 13.51 21.16
C GLY A 364 0.23 13.60 20.80
N PRO A 365 1.05 14.13 21.72
CA PRO A 365 2.47 14.41 21.48
C PRO A 365 3.33 13.15 21.37
N TRP A 366 2.84 12.02 21.83
CA TRP A 366 3.44 10.68 21.73
C TRP A 366 2.96 9.90 20.50
N GLY A 367 2.01 10.44 19.75
CA GLY A 367 1.51 9.81 18.53
C GLY A 367 2.60 9.66 17.45
N ALA A 368 2.44 8.68 16.58
CA ALA A 368 3.41 8.34 15.55
C ALA A 368 3.83 9.56 14.73
N PHE A 369 2.87 10.36 14.28
CA PHE A 369 3.14 11.56 13.47
C PHE A 369 3.87 12.65 14.24
N SER A 370 3.50 12.89 15.51
CA SER A 370 4.17 13.89 16.34
C SER A 370 5.62 13.54 16.60
N ILE A 371 5.90 12.26 16.94
CA ILE A 371 7.26 11.77 17.19
C ILE A 371 8.08 11.79 15.90
N SER A 372 7.52 11.28 14.80
CA SER A 372 8.22 11.21 13.52
C SER A 372 8.58 12.60 12.97
N LYS A 373 7.64 13.55 13.00
CA LYS A 373 7.91 14.95 12.60
C LYS A 373 9.02 15.60 13.43
N LYS A 374 9.01 15.39 14.75
CA LYS A 374 10.07 15.90 15.64
C LYS A 374 11.41 15.23 15.38
N ALA A 375 11.42 13.91 15.18
CA ALA A 375 12.64 13.15 14.90
C ALA A 375 13.26 13.56 13.57
N GLN A 376 12.46 13.72 12.52
CA GLN A 376 12.96 14.14 11.21
C GLN A 376 13.43 15.61 11.22
N ALA A 377 12.75 16.50 11.94
CA ALA A 377 13.23 17.87 12.10
C ALA A 377 14.56 17.94 12.90
N LYS A 378 14.73 17.08 13.91
CA LYS A 378 16.00 16.96 14.64
C LYS A 378 17.11 16.43 13.73
N GLU A 379 16.84 15.41 12.97
CA GLU A 379 17.76 14.82 11.99
C GLU A 379 18.20 15.86 10.93
N PHE A 380 17.23 16.64 10.41
CA PHE A 380 17.55 17.73 9.50
C PHE A 380 18.54 18.71 10.13
N LYS A 381 18.28 19.13 11.37
CA LYS A 381 19.16 20.05 12.10
C LYS A 381 20.57 19.50 12.26
N GLU A 382 20.70 18.22 12.59
CA GLU A 382 22.01 17.57 12.79
C GLU A 382 22.80 17.53 11.47
N VAL A 383 22.17 17.08 10.37
CA VAL A 383 22.82 17.04 9.04
C VAL A 383 23.12 18.45 8.53
N TYR A 384 22.19 19.39 8.70
CA TYR A 384 22.36 20.80 8.30
C TYR A 384 23.54 21.44 9.01
N ASN A 385 23.66 21.27 10.32
CA ASN A 385 24.81 21.79 11.08
C ASN A 385 26.13 21.16 10.65
N GLN A 386 26.17 19.87 10.29
CA GLN A 386 27.37 19.24 9.75
C GLN A 386 27.79 19.86 8.41
N VAL A 387 26.82 20.14 7.54
CA VAL A 387 27.08 20.77 6.23
C VAL A 387 27.56 22.21 6.40
N LEU A 388 27.00 22.97 7.35
CA LEU A 388 27.48 24.31 7.67
C LEU A 388 28.96 24.34 8.12
N LEU A 389 29.40 23.32 8.87
CA LEU A 389 30.82 23.18 9.27
C LEU A 389 31.75 22.79 8.09
N GLN A 390 31.20 22.42 6.95
CA GLN A 390 31.91 22.04 5.73
C GLN A 390 31.76 23.10 4.62
N ASP A 391 31.73 24.38 4.98
CA ASP A 391 31.57 25.51 4.06
C ASP A 391 30.35 25.39 3.14
N THR A 392 29.26 24.85 3.65
CA THR A 392 27.99 24.60 2.93
C THR A 392 28.09 23.59 1.77
N LEU A 393 29.18 22.85 1.68
CA LEU A 393 29.36 21.77 0.72
C LEU A 393 28.86 20.43 1.31
N ALA A 394 27.72 19.96 0.83
CA ALA A 394 27.14 18.70 1.24
C ALA A 394 27.67 17.56 0.36
N ASN A 395 28.11 16.47 0.96
CA ASN A 395 28.34 15.26 0.19
C ASN A 395 27.02 14.69 -0.34
N TYR A 396 27.06 13.76 -1.28
CA TYR A 396 25.87 13.21 -1.92
C TYR A 396 24.85 12.62 -0.91
N GLU A 397 25.31 11.89 0.10
CA GLU A 397 24.44 11.27 1.12
C GLU A 397 23.76 12.34 1.99
N GLN A 398 24.48 13.38 2.41
CA GLN A 398 23.95 14.51 3.18
C GLN A 398 22.92 15.30 2.37
N TYR A 399 23.22 15.60 1.09
CA TYR A 399 22.30 16.34 0.21
C TYR A 399 20.98 15.57 0.01
N GLN A 400 21.06 14.29 -0.36
CA GLN A 400 19.89 13.43 -0.52
C GLN A 400 19.09 13.27 0.80
N ARG A 401 19.80 13.29 1.92
CA ARG A 401 19.20 13.21 3.24
C ARG A 401 18.36 14.46 3.55
N LEU A 402 18.93 15.64 3.36
CA LEU A 402 18.23 16.91 3.54
C LEU A 402 17.01 17.01 2.61
N GLU A 403 17.18 16.70 1.33
CA GLU A 403 16.10 16.68 0.34
C GLU A 403 14.96 15.72 0.74
N SER A 404 15.30 14.51 1.17
CA SER A 404 14.33 13.50 1.61
C SER A 404 13.54 13.97 2.84
N ILE A 405 14.19 14.63 3.81
CA ILE A 405 13.53 15.15 5.01
C ILE A 405 12.64 16.35 4.66
N LEU A 406 13.05 17.22 3.77
CA LEU A 406 12.22 18.32 3.27
C LEU A 406 10.93 17.79 2.63
N LYS A 407 11.04 16.85 1.69
CA LYS A 407 9.88 16.19 1.07
C LYS A 407 8.99 15.47 2.08
N TYR A 408 9.61 14.85 3.10
CA TYR A 408 8.88 14.17 4.17
C TYR A 408 8.04 15.15 5.02
N LEU A 409 8.63 16.29 5.42
CA LEU A 409 7.96 17.29 6.26
C LEU A 409 6.92 18.09 5.46
N ASP A 410 7.17 18.35 4.18
CA ASP A 410 6.23 18.99 3.28
C ASP A 410 4.92 18.22 3.15
N LYS A 411 5.00 16.95 2.79
CA LYS A 411 3.83 16.04 2.70
C LYS A 411 3.04 15.93 4.00
N ARG A 412 3.58 16.40 5.12
CA ARG A 412 2.97 16.36 6.46
C ARG A 412 2.68 17.74 7.03
N GLU A 413 2.74 18.77 6.17
CA GLU A 413 2.46 20.16 6.55
C GLU A 413 3.20 20.58 7.82
N SER A 414 4.52 20.32 7.86
CA SER A 414 5.34 20.48 9.07
C SER A 414 6.71 21.11 8.80
N LEU A 415 6.84 21.83 7.70
CA LEU A 415 8.05 22.60 7.36
C LEU A 415 8.30 23.75 8.35
N ASP A 416 7.24 24.26 9.02
CA ASP A 416 7.31 25.24 10.08
C ASP A 416 8.30 24.88 11.20
N LYS A 417 8.49 23.56 11.45
CA LYS A 417 9.44 23.04 12.44
C LYS A 417 10.90 23.36 12.10
N LEU A 418 11.19 23.60 10.83
CA LEU A 418 12.52 23.95 10.33
C LEU A 418 12.78 25.46 10.34
N SER A 419 11.75 26.31 10.36
CA SER A 419 11.88 27.77 10.28
C SER A 419 12.80 28.36 11.33
N LYS A 420 12.80 27.82 12.56
CA LYS A 420 13.72 28.25 13.63
C LYS A 420 15.18 27.86 13.41
N VAL A 421 15.44 26.83 12.62
CA VAL A 421 16.79 26.31 12.35
C VAL A 421 17.39 26.96 11.12
N THR A 422 16.56 27.16 10.09
CA THR A 422 16.97 27.66 8.77
C THR A 422 16.80 29.17 8.62
N GLN A 423 16.03 29.82 9.50
CA GLN A 423 15.61 31.23 9.41
C GLN A 423 14.80 31.55 8.15
N ILE A 424 14.28 30.53 7.45
CA ILE A 424 13.41 30.69 6.29
C ILE A 424 11.95 30.60 6.75
N ASP A 425 11.12 31.53 6.28
CA ASP A 425 9.67 31.37 6.37
C ASP A 425 9.18 30.48 5.23
N PHE A 426 8.98 29.20 5.54
CA PHE A 426 8.50 28.22 4.57
C PHE A 426 7.07 28.49 4.06
N ASN A 427 6.28 29.28 4.77
CA ASN A 427 4.96 29.68 4.31
C ASN A 427 5.04 30.69 3.16
N ALA A 428 6.01 31.59 3.20
CA ALA A 428 6.28 32.54 2.14
C ALA A 428 7.01 31.90 0.95
N ALA A 429 8.04 31.08 1.21
CA ALA A 429 8.85 30.43 0.17
C ALA A 429 8.07 29.42 -0.71
N VAL A 430 6.97 28.90 -0.21
CA VAL A 430 6.13 27.95 -0.95
C VAL A 430 5.12 28.66 -1.87
N LEU A 431 4.82 29.94 -1.62
CA LEU A 431 3.83 30.71 -2.40
C LEU A 431 4.36 31.23 -3.75
N ASP A 432 5.67 31.21 -3.98
CA ASP A 432 6.28 31.78 -5.19
C ASP A 432 6.38 30.80 -6.39
N SER A 433 5.87 29.59 -6.27
CA SER A 433 5.77 28.67 -7.42
C SER A 433 4.53 29.00 -8.27
N THR A 434 4.65 30.03 -9.10
CA THR A 434 3.62 30.50 -10.06
C THR A 434 3.40 29.54 -11.25
N ASN A 435 3.48 28.25 -11.08
CA ASN A 435 3.09 27.29 -12.09
C ASN A 435 1.64 26.86 -11.90
N ASN A 436 0.76 27.52 -12.64
CA ASN A 436 -0.69 27.33 -12.77
C ASN A 436 -1.11 25.98 -13.41
N TRP A 437 -0.48 24.86 -13.04
CA TRP A 437 -0.96 23.54 -13.39
C TRP A 437 -1.66 22.91 -12.21
N LYS A 438 -3.01 23.04 -12.19
CA LYS A 438 -3.94 22.31 -11.33
C LYS A 438 -3.47 22.14 -9.87
N ASN A 439 -3.73 23.10 -9.01
CA ASN A 439 -3.85 22.96 -7.53
C ASN A 439 -2.86 22.04 -6.78
N TYR A 440 -1.80 21.55 -7.38
CA TYR A 440 -0.77 20.74 -6.73
C TYR A 440 0.35 21.65 -6.22
N ARG A 441 0.45 21.72 -4.91
CA ARG A 441 1.55 22.40 -4.22
C ARG A 441 2.76 21.46 -4.19
N TRP A 442 3.73 21.68 -5.07
CA TRP A 442 5.00 20.96 -5.05
C TRP A 442 6.08 21.83 -4.44
N LEU A 443 6.70 21.37 -3.32
CA LEU A 443 7.90 22.00 -2.81
C LEU A 443 9.08 21.67 -3.74
N ASP A 444 9.65 22.70 -4.39
CA ASP A 444 10.95 22.52 -5.02
C ASP A 444 12.05 22.51 -3.95
N THR A 445 12.40 21.30 -3.53
CA THR A 445 13.42 21.09 -2.50
C THR A 445 14.81 21.61 -2.91
N ARG A 446 15.08 21.75 -4.21
CA ARG A 446 16.35 22.29 -4.72
C ARG A 446 16.40 23.78 -4.47
N LEU A 447 15.33 24.52 -4.78
CA LEU A 447 15.25 25.96 -4.49
C LEU A 447 15.41 26.23 -3.00
N VAL A 448 14.85 25.38 -2.14
CA VAL A 448 15.04 25.50 -0.68
C VAL A 448 16.49 25.28 -0.29
N LEU A 449 17.15 24.25 -0.80
CA LEU A 449 18.56 23.98 -0.50
C LEU A 449 19.49 25.06 -1.07
N ASP A 450 19.18 25.59 -2.24
CA ASP A 450 19.90 26.71 -2.85
C ASP A 450 19.76 28.01 -2.03
N SER A 451 18.55 28.28 -1.49
CA SER A 451 18.33 29.42 -0.61
C SER A 451 19.07 29.30 0.73
N LEU A 452 19.34 28.08 1.17
CA LEU A 452 20.21 27.79 2.31
C LEU A 452 21.72 27.79 1.95
N HIS A 453 22.04 28.12 0.71
CA HIS A 453 23.40 28.10 0.14
C HIS A 453 24.07 26.70 0.17
N ILE A 454 23.29 25.63 0.29
CA ILE A 454 23.80 24.25 0.30
C ILE A 454 24.05 23.79 -1.12
N LYS A 455 25.30 23.54 -1.44
CA LYS A 455 25.74 22.99 -2.73
C LYS A 455 26.16 21.53 -2.57
N MET A 456 25.84 20.73 -3.57
CA MET A 456 26.29 19.34 -3.60
C MET A 456 27.74 19.29 -4.07
N ASP A 457 28.61 18.62 -3.32
CA ASP A 457 30.00 18.39 -3.71
C ASP A 457 30.04 17.42 -4.90
N SER A 458 30.43 17.93 -6.07
CA SER A 458 30.52 17.18 -7.32
C SER A 458 31.64 16.12 -7.29
N THR A 459 32.63 16.25 -6.42
CA THR A 459 33.76 15.31 -6.32
C THR A 459 33.36 14.01 -5.63
N THR A 460 32.39 14.06 -4.71
CA THR A 460 31.87 12.86 -3.99
C THR A 460 30.83 12.07 -4.80
N GLN A 461 30.35 12.62 -5.91
CA GLN A 461 29.35 11.96 -6.76
C GLN A 461 29.89 10.71 -7.49
N SER A 462 31.23 10.61 -7.65
CA SER A 462 31.87 9.57 -8.44
C SER A 462 32.00 8.20 -7.77
N ILE A 463 31.77 8.07 -6.45
CA ILE A 463 32.17 6.86 -5.70
C ILE A 463 31.04 5.86 -5.44
N LYS A 464 29.76 6.24 -5.54
CA LYS A 464 28.64 5.33 -5.20
C LYS A 464 27.49 5.21 -6.20
N ARG A 465 27.56 5.80 -7.39
CA ARG A 465 26.57 5.58 -8.46
C ARG A 465 27.09 4.53 -9.44
N ASN A 466 26.72 3.29 -9.23
CA ASN A 466 26.83 2.26 -10.28
C ASN A 466 25.79 2.42 -11.41
N TYR A 467 24.96 3.48 -11.39
CA TYR A 467 23.95 3.72 -12.42
C TYR A 467 23.78 5.23 -12.67
N ASN A 468 24.49 5.76 -13.65
CA ASN A 468 24.14 7.05 -14.21
C ASN A 468 22.90 6.88 -15.08
N GLN A 469 21.76 7.44 -14.65
CA GLN A 469 20.54 7.49 -15.45
C GLN A 469 20.56 8.75 -16.33
N TYR A 470 20.34 8.54 -17.61
CA TYR A 470 20.25 9.58 -18.63
C TYR A 470 18.82 9.68 -19.09
N HIS A 471 18.28 10.90 -19.17
CA HIS A 471 16.91 11.17 -19.58
C HIS A 471 16.90 12.24 -20.64
N MET A 472 16.03 12.07 -21.61
CA MET A 472 15.69 13.03 -22.64
C MET A 472 14.17 13.04 -22.82
N TYR A 473 13.57 14.19 -22.62
CA TYR A 473 12.17 14.44 -22.92
C TYR A 473 12.09 15.59 -23.91
N ASP A 474 11.49 15.34 -25.09
CA ASP A 474 11.15 16.38 -26.04
C ASP A 474 9.68 16.75 -25.85
N TYR A 475 9.43 17.86 -25.19
CA TYR A 475 8.06 18.33 -24.91
C TYR A 475 7.30 18.83 -26.13
N GLY A 476 7.84 18.64 -27.34
CA GLY A 476 7.17 19.01 -28.59
C GLY A 476 6.91 20.51 -28.74
N THR A 477 7.69 21.34 -28.06
CA THR A 477 7.54 22.81 -28.10
C THR A 477 7.96 23.40 -29.45
N ASP A 478 8.81 22.69 -30.22
CA ASP A 478 9.23 23.11 -31.53
C ASP A 478 8.48 22.32 -32.62
N LYS A 479 7.77 23.00 -33.50
CA LYS A 479 7.16 22.44 -34.70
C LYS A 479 8.26 21.94 -35.62
N THR A 480 8.76 20.74 -35.40
CA THR A 480 9.84 20.16 -36.20
C THR A 480 9.27 19.55 -37.46
N VAL A 481 9.72 20.04 -38.62
CA VAL A 481 9.37 19.50 -39.93
C VAL A 481 10.49 18.55 -40.37
N PHE A 482 10.14 17.31 -40.70
CA PHE A 482 11.07 16.33 -41.21
C PHE A 482 10.87 16.13 -42.74
N PRO A 483 11.91 16.32 -43.57
CA PRO A 483 11.85 15.91 -44.96
C PRO A 483 11.84 14.38 -45.04
N ILE A 484 10.82 13.83 -45.71
CA ILE A 484 10.59 12.38 -45.86
C ILE A 484 10.95 11.85 -47.25
N LYS A 485 11.28 12.72 -48.21
CA LYS A 485 11.53 12.39 -49.61
C LYS A 485 12.52 11.24 -49.85
N ASP A 486 13.46 11.06 -48.91
CA ASP A 486 14.52 10.03 -49.03
C ASP A 486 14.19 8.75 -48.26
N TYR A 487 12.94 8.58 -47.79
CA TYR A 487 12.49 7.44 -47.01
C TYR A 487 11.16 6.93 -47.49
N ASP A 488 10.95 5.60 -47.41
CA ASP A 488 9.74 4.93 -47.86
C ASP A 488 8.70 4.81 -46.74
N TYR A 489 9.17 4.72 -45.45
CA TYR A 489 8.31 4.56 -44.29
C TYR A 489 8.64 5.58 -43.22
N PHE A 490 7.57 6.06 -42.55
CA PHE A 490 7.60 6.84 -41.34
C PHE A 490 6.85 6.06 -40.24
N ILE A 491 7.53 5.81 -39.10
CA ILE A 491 7.06 4.93 -38.05
C ILE A 491 7.18 5.64 -36.72
N SER A 492 6.10 5.68 -35.93
CA SER A 492 6.17 6.07 -34.52
C SER A 492 6.56 4.85 -33.70
N LEU A 493 7.73 4.89 -33.09
CA LEU A 493 8.26 3.81 -32.23
C LEU A 493 8.01 4.11 -30.76
N ARG A 494 7.69 3.03 -30.03
CA ARG A 494 7.66 3.04 -28.57
C ARG A 494 8.18 1.70 -28.04
N PHE A 495 9.39 1.69 -27.52
CA PHE A 495 9.97 0.50 -26.87
C PHE A 495 10.21 0.76 -25.39
N ASN A 496 9.70 -0.15 -24.56
CA ASN A 496 9.94 -0.17 -23.12
C ASN A 496 10.53 -1.52 -22.75
N ARG A 497 11.43 -1.54 -21.76
CA ARG A 497 12.10 -2.76 -21.27
C ARG A 497 11.15 -3.90 -20.88
N HIS A 498 9.92 -3.59 -20.50
CA HIS A 498 8.95 -4.54 -19.95
C HIS A 498 7.85 -4.95 -20.92
N THR A 499 7.83 -4.40 -22.13
CA THR A 499 6.81 -4.71 -23.14
C THR A 499 7.48 -5.03 -24.47
N ASP A 500 7.22 -6.23 -25.00
CA ASP A 500 7.60 -6.61 -26.36
C ASP A 500 6.69 -5.91 -27.37
N ASN A 501 6.95 -4.62 -27.61
CA ASN A 501 6.23 -3.88 -28.63
C ASN A 501 6.83 -4.22 -30.00
N LEU A 502 6.15 -5.10 -30.72
CA LEU A 502 6.46 -5.43 -32.11
C LEU A 502 5.79 -4.41 -33.04
N VAL A 503 6.56 -3.85 -33.94
CA VAL A 503 6.03 -3.01 -35.04
C VAL A 503 6.22 -3.79 -36.32
N THR A 504 5.11 -4.06 -37.03
CA THR A 504 5.13 -4.79 -38.31
C THR A 504 5.09 -3.82 -39.46
N ILE A 505 5.97 -4.02 -40.45
CA ILE A 505 6.04 -3.25 -41.69
C ILE A 505 6.14 -4.25 -42.84
N ASP A 506 5.13 -4.31 -43.69
CA ASP A 506 5.01 -5.29 -44.77
C ASP A 506 5.22 -6.73 -44.25
N SER A 507 6.28 -7.40 -44.70
CA SER A 507 6.68 -8.74 -44.27
C SER A 507 7.72 -8.75 -43.15
N CYS A 508 8.06 -7.59 -42.55
CA CYS A 508 9.11 -7.47 -41.55
C CYS A 508 8.57 -7.03 -40.22
N THR A 509 9.22 -7.47 -39.13
CA THR A 509 8.94 -7.06 -37.74
C THR A 509 10.12 -6.34 -37.16
N LEU A 510 9.86 -5.21 -36.47
CA LEU A 510 10.84 -4.47 -35.69
C LEU A 510 10.65 -4.81 -34.21
N SER A 511 11.71 -5.22 -33.55
CA SER A 511 11.71 -5.52 -32.11
C SER A 511 12.96 -4.96 -31.46
N TYR A 512 12.86 -4.59 -30.18
CA TYR A 512 14.03 -4.23 -29.38
C TYR A 512 14.76 -5.49 -28.92
N THR A 513 16.09 -5.49 -28.97
CA THR A 513 16.90 -6.59 -28.47
C THR A 513 17.95 -6.12 -27.45
N ASN A 514 17.87 -6.66 -26.24
CA ASN A 514 18.83 -6.41 -25.18
C ASN A 514 20.23 -6.98 -25.52
N LYS A 515 20.30 -8.10 -26.24
CA LYS A 515 21.56 -8.78 -26.57
C LYS A 515 22.50 -7.91 -27.41
N HIS A 516 21.95 -7.10 -28.31
CA HIS A 516 22.73 -6.23 -29.19
C HIS A 516 22.54 -4.74 -28.87
N LEU A 517 21.75 -4.42 -27.84
CA LEU A 517 21.35 -3.06 -27.47
C LEU A 517 20.95 -2.27 -28.72
N GLY A 518 19.92 -2.74 -29.43
CA GLY A 518 19.51 -2.20 -30.72
C GLY A 518 18.10 -2.59 -31.11
N ILE A 519 17.65 -2.05 -32.24
CA ILE A 519 16.38 -2.41 -32.86
C ILE A 519 16.69 -3.43 -33.96
N MET A 520 16.14 -4.63 -33.82
CA MET A 520 16.31 -5.74 -34.76
C MET A 520 15.14 -5.72 -35.75
N ILE A 521 15.44 -5.90 -37.02
CA ILE A 521 14.47 -6.07 -38.10
C ILE A 521 14.54 -7.53 -38.55
N LYS A 522 13.42 -8.25 -38.45
CA LYS A 522 13.28 -9.64 -38.85
C LYS A 522 12.30 -9.79 -39.98
N ASN A 523 12.47 -10.82 -40.83
CA ASN A 523 11.48 -11.25 -41.83
C ASN A 523 10.39 -12.12 -41.18
N GLN A 524 9.45 -12.62 -42.00
CA GLN A 524 8.37 -13.53 -41.53
C GLN A 524 8.89 -14.88 -41.04
N GLU A 525 10.07 -15.32 -41.49
CA GLU A 525 10.73 -16.55 -41.07
C GLU A 525 11.58 -16.38 -39.79
N GLU A 526 11.46 -15.21 -39.12
CA GLU A 526 12.23 -14.80 -37.93
C GLU A 526 13.74 -14.61 -38.16
N ASP A 527 14.22 -14.61 -39.42
CA ASP A 527 15.61 -14.32 -39.72
C ASP A 527 15.92 -12.84 -39.53
N SER A 528 17.08 -12.53 -38.95
CA SER A 528 17.52 -11.15 -38.74
C SER A 528 18.05 -10.54 -40.03
N LEU A 529 17.31 -9.59 -40.58
CA LEU A 529 17.69 -8.85 -41.78
C LEU A 529 18.70 -7.74 -41.48
N ALA A 530 18.49 -7.03 -40.36
CA ALA A 530 19.34 -5.94 -39.94
C ALA A 530 19.19 -5.62 -38.46
N VAL A 531 20.22 -4.99 -37.89
CA VAL A 531 20.21 -4.45 -36.51
C VAL A 531 20.60 -2.98 -36.57
N ILE A 532 19.78 -2.12 -35.96
CA ILE A 532 20.09 -0.71 -35.74
C ILE A 532 20.80 -0.59 -34.37
N PRO A 533 22.13 -0.45 -34.33
CA PRO A 533 22.86 -0.42 -33.05
C PRO A 533 22.65 0.91 -32.34
N LEU A 534 22.23 0.86 -31.08
CA LEU A 534 22.04 2.05 -30.25
C LEU A 534 23.23 2.33 -29.33
N LYS A 535 24.00 1.30 -28.95
CA LYS A 535 25.05 1.37 -27.92
C LYS A 535 26.05 2.51 -28.11
N GLY A 536 26.64 2.62 -29.31
CA GLY A 536 27.66 3.63 -29.60
C GLY A 536 27.15 5.06 -29.47
N LYS A 537 25.92 5.31 -29.93
CA LYS A 537 25.29 6.64 -29.83
C LYS A 537 24.91 6.98 -28.40
N LEU A 538 24.35 6.02 -27.65
CA LEU A 538 24.00 6.23 -26.24
C LEU A 538 25.25 6.51 -25.40
N LEU A 539 26.35 5.84 -25.65
CA LEU A 539 27.65 6.15 -25.02
C LEU A 539 28.15 7.56 -25.40
N ALA A 540 28.02 7.95 -26.66
CA ALA A 540 28.41 9.29 -27.10
C ALA A 540 27.56 10.41 -26.45
N LEU A 541 26.30 10.13 -26.12
CA LEU A 541 25.43 11.09 -25.46
C LEU A 541 25.78 11.33 -23.98
N THR A 542 26.51 10.41 -23.34
CA THR A 542 26.90 10.56 -21.93
C THR A 542 27.80 11.78 -21.66
N LYS A 543 28.51 12.25 -22.69
CA LYS A 543 29.37 13.47 -22.60
C LYS A 543 28.59 14.75 -22.29
N TYR A 544 27.27 14.77 -22.58
CA TYR A 544 26.41 15.94 -22.36
C TYR A 544 25.76 15.98 -20.97
N GLY A 545 26.09 15.01 -20.08
CA GLY A 545 25.50 14.91 -18.75
C GLY A 545 24.20 14.10 -18.72
N ASN A 546 23.53 14.09 -17.57
CA ASN A 546 22.39 13.20 -17.31
C ASN A 546 21.07 13.71 -17.91
N ASN A 547 20.93 15.02 -18.13
CA ASN A 547 19.77 15.63 -18.77
C ASN A 547 20.12 15.99 -20.23
N LEU A 548 19.42 15.37 -21.16
CA LEU A 548 19.66 15.48 -22.61
C LEU A 548 18.55 16.28 -23.33
N ASP A 549 17.65 16.94 -22.59
CA ASP A 549 16.45 17.59 -23.16
C ASP A 549 16.79 18.68 -24.18
N ASN A 550 17.80 19.49 -23.88
CA ASN A 550 18.18 20.68 -24.68
C ASN A 550 19.21 20.40 -25.78
N LEU A 551 19.44 19.12 -26.13
CA LEU A 551 20.39 18.81 -27.21
C LEU A 551 19.83 19.17 -28.59
N PRO A 552 20.67 19.68 -29.53
CA PRO A 552 20.28 19.90 -30.91
C PRO A 552 19.76 18.60 -31.57
N LEU A 553 18.80 18.73 -32.47
CA LEU A 553 18.17 17.59 -33.16
C LEU A 553 19.18 16.66 -33.84
N GLU A 554 20.23 17.23 -34.45
CA GLU A 554 21.31 16.46 -35.10
C GLU A 554 22.06 15.57 -34.12
N GLU A 555 22.31 16.08 -32.91
CA GLU A 555 23.00 15.33 -31.85
C GLU A 555 22.13 14.22 -31.25
N LYS A 556 20.79 14.39 -31.24
CA LYS A 556 19.84 13.37 -30.80
C LYS A 556 19.65 12.27 -31.85
N THR A 557 19.78 12.60 -33.13
CA THR A 557 19.45 11.71 -34.25
C THR A 557 20.43 10.55 -34.40
N ILE A 558 19.90 9.35 -34.58
CA ILE A 558 20.66 8.12 -34.87
C ILE A 558 20.49 7.82 -36.35
N ARG A 559 21.58 7.72 -37.09
CA ARG A 559 21.58 7.37 -38.51
C ARG A 559 22.36 6.08 -38.72
N VAL A 560 21.76 5.15 -39.43
CA VAL A 560 22.38 3.88 -39.84
C VAL A 560 22.11 3.66 -41.30
N GLU A 561 23.15 3.41 -42.06
CA GLU A 561 23.08 3.11 -43.46
C GLU A 561 23.99 1.93 -43.79
N ASN A 562 23.42 0.91 -44.41
CA ASN A 562 24.13 -0.26 -44.90
C ASN A 562 23.66 -0.66 -46.29
N ASN A 563 24.04 -1.83 -46.78
CA ASN A 563 23.66 -2.30 -48.13
C ASN A 563 22.18 -2.67 -48.24
N VAL A 564 21.48 -2.93 -47.15
CA VAL A 564 20.09 -3.40 -47.08
C VAL A 564 19.11 -2.24 -46.87
N LEU A 565 19.48 -1.32 -45.97
CA LEU A 565 18.56 -0.27 -45.52
C LEU A 565 19.28 1.04 -45.16
N LYS A 566 18.52 2.13 -45.19
CA LYS A 566 18.88 3.45 -44.67
C LYS A 566 17.86 3.82 -43.59
N VAL A 567 18.34 4.15 -42.38
CA VAL A 567 17.49 4.48 -41.23
C VAL A 567 17.91 5.80 -40.62
N LYS A 568 16.90 6.60 -40.24
CA LYS A 568 17.06 7.77 -39.37
C LYS A 568 16.07 7.64 -38.22
N LEU A 569 16.58 7.50 -37.02
CA LEU A 569 15.79 7.47 -35.76
C LEU A 569 15.98 8.78 -35.02
N VAL A 570 14.87 9.44 -34.73
CA VAL A 570 14.80 10.68 -33.94
C VAL A 570 14.08 10.37 -32.63
N PRO A 571 14.82 10.15 -31.51
CA PRO A 571 14.19 9.93 -30.22
C PRO A 571 13.46 11.19 -29.72
N THR A 572 12.26 11.02 -29.17
CA THR A 572 11.47 12.06 -28.48
C THR A 572 11.49 11.84 -26.97
N ASN A 573 11.56 10.58 -26.54
CA ASN A 573 11.72 10.21 -25.15
C ASN A 573 12.75 9.09 -25.07
N LEU A 574 13.76 9.28 -24.26
CA LEU A 574 14.86 8.33 -24.11
C LEU A 574 15.28 8.25 -22.65
N SER A 575 15.32 7.04 -22.08
CA SER A 575 15.86 6.81 -20.75
C SER A 575 16.72 5.57 -20.73
N TYR A 576 17.95 5.71 -20.28
CA TYR A 576 18.89 4.60 -20.14
C TYR A 576 19.81 4.78 -18.94
N SER A 577 20.40 3.69 -18.47
CA SER A 577 21.33 3.66 -17.34
C SER A 577 22.67 3.10 -17.77
N LEU A 578 23.76 3.73 -17.33
CA LEU A 578 25.11 3.20 -17.48
C LEU A 578 25.45 2.35 -16.24
N ILE A 579 25.56 1.03 -16.41
CA ILE A 579 25.81 0.08 -15.31
C ILE A 579 27.29 0.01 -14.99
N GLU A 580 28.13 -0.07 -16.01
CA GLU A 580 29.60 -0.08 -15.95
C GLU A 580 30.15 0.81 -17.07
N LYS A 581 31.47 1.04 -17.09
CA LYS A 581 32.12 1.95 -18.06
C LYS A 581 31.59 1.83 -19.50
N ASP A 582 31.18 0.63 -19.95
CA ASP A 582 30.70 0.34 -21.31
C ASP A 582 29.40 -0.47 -21.36
N SER A 583 28.73 -0.67 -20.22
CA SER A 583 27.49 -1.44 -20.16
C SER A 583 26.29 -0.51 -19.98
N ILE A 584 25.45 -0.45 -21.01
CA ILE A 584 24.23 0.35 -21.02
C ILE A 584 23.00 -0.54 -20.85
N GLN A 585 22.06 -0.09 -20.06
CA GLN A 585 20.72 -0.63 -19.94
C GLN A 585 19.72 0.40 -20.42
N LEU A 586 19.06 0.11 -21.55
CA LEU A 586 17.97 0.94 -22.05
C LEU A 586 16.70 0.65 -21.25
N ASN A 587 16.02 1.70 -20.75
CA ASN A 587 14.76 1.60 -20.02
C ASN A 587 13.58 1.85 -20.96
N ASN A 588 13.63 2.93 -21.76
CA ASN A 588 12.66 3.22 -22.81
C ASN A 588 13.29 4.04 -23.93
N ILE A 589 12.73 3.92 -25.13
CA ILE A 589 12.97 4.78 -26.28
C ILE A 589 11.68 4.95 -27.07
N ASP A 590 11.20 6.18 -27.14
CA ASP A 590 10.09 6.59 -28.00
C ASP A 590 10.64 7.56 -29.06
N GLY A 591 10.10 7.54 -30.25
CA GLY A 591 10.55 8.45 -31.28
C GLY A 591 10.01 8.15 -32.69
N TYR A 592 10.58 8.83 -33.66
CA TYR A 592 10.22 8.70 -35.05
C TYR A 592 11.33 7.99 -35.84
N LEU A 593 10.98 6.89 -36.47
CA LEU A 593 11.86 6.13 -37.34
C LEU A 593 11.49 6.37 -38.78
N PHE A 594 12.46 6.75 -39.60
CA PHE A 594 12.37 6.86 -41.04
C PHE A 594 13.19 5.74 -41.66
N LEU A 595 12.62 4.94 -42.56
CA LEU A 595 13.24 3.76 -43.12
C LEU A 595 13.13 3.77 -44.65
N LYS A 596 14.19 3.39 -45.34
CA LYS A 596 14.26 3.12 -46.76
C LYS A 596 14.93 1.79 -47.03
N TRP A 597 14.30 0.93 -47.78
CA TRP A 597 14.91 -0.28 -48.31
C TRP A 597 15.80 0.04 -49.50
N LYS A 598 17.01 -0.52 -49.56
CA LYS A 598 17.95 -0.38 -50.66
C LYS A 598 17.89 -1.58 -51.61
N GLN A 599 17.35 -2.70 -51.16
CA GLN A 599 17.10 -3.91 -51.95
C GLN A 599 15.64 -4.31 -51.75
N ASP A 600 15.01 -4.87 -52.78
CA ASP A 600 13.65 -5.42 -52.66
C ASP A 600 13.68 -6.59 -51.69
N VAL A 601 13.23 -6.34 -50.48
CA VAL A 601 13.04 -7.34 -49.43
C VAL A 601 11.67 -7.97 -49.69
N LYS A 602 11.61 -8.93 -50.59
CA LYS A 602 10.44 -9.79 -50.81
C LYS A 602 10.47 -10.98 -49.90
#